data_8c3b6bc9175c3c6924f76beed1959833
#
_entry.id   8c3b6bc9175c3c6924f76beed1959833
#
_cell.length_a   1.000
_cell.length_b   1.000
_cell.length_c   1.000
_cell.angle_alpha   90.00
_cell.angle_beta   90.00
_cell.angle_gamma   90.00
#
_symmetry.space_group_name_H-M   'P 1'
#
loop_
_entity.id
_entity.type
_entity.pdbx_description
1 polymer ?
#
loop_
_entity_poly.entity_id
_entity_poly.type
_entity_poly.pdbx_seq_one_letter_code
_entity_poly.pdbx_strand_id
1 'polypeptide(L)'
;LYPAYFTSAADDAIDLATVAGLMLDDWQEYVLRGSLGERKDGSWSAFRICLIAPRQNGKNAIVEARELAGLFLFGERVIIHSAHEYKTANESMMSLMSRIKATPELLEMVEGVDDPEDVPGARSVTGMRTGNKPGITLKNGNRLVYAARSKGSGRGFTGDLVVLDEAYALSLDEMAALLPTMAARSRVGNPQVWFTSSAGMPESTQLAALRRQALDGSGKRLAYFEWSADEGAASDDVNAWYQANPALGIRISEEYVRDEFDTLARETGSDEQFRRERLGVWASTERPTVFTPEQWGASSVEDDIAGERVIVLDVANDRSWSSVAWCGVNTSGVVQSELVRHERSTHWLVPFLDRLFEENPAAQRRVFCVPGGQAAVMADVFDRAGLELVVLSRADYAAAVAGFADGVTATPPTVVHRASGQLPLDIAVGGAAWTATDARVWDTRRATSIICPLVAVSVAPFAFELEFGATYDLLDSIG
;
A
#
# COMPACT_ATOMS: atom_id res chain seq x y z
N LEU A 1 6.24 18.04 -11.58
CA LEU A 1 7.70 18.04 -11.34
C LEU A 1 8.38 17.10 -12.33
N TYR A 2 9.36 17.58 -13.09
CA TYR A 2 10.15 16.76 -14.01
C TYR A 2 11.57 17.31 -14.16
N PRO A 3 12.55 16.46 -14.52
CA PRO A 3 13.94 16.88 -14.71
C PRO A 3 14.07 17.89 -15.85
N ALA A 4 15.01 18.82 -15.72
CA ALA A 4 15.35 19.72 -16.82
C ALA A 4 15.82 18.93 -18.05
N TYR A 5 15.43 19.36 -19.24
CA TYR A 5 15.76 18.74 -20.50
C TYR A 5 16.29 19.77 -21.52
N PHE A 6 16.94 19.30 -22.57
CA PHE A 6 17.49 20.13 -23.62
C PHE A 6 16.54 20.26 -24.82
N THR A 7 15.95 19.16 -25.26
CA THR A 7 14.91 19.04 -26.28
C THR A 7 13.80 18.11 -25.79
N SER A 8 12.71 17.99 -26.52
CA SER A 8 11.66 17.04 -26.22
C SER A 8 11.19 16.37 -27.51
N ALA A 9 11.04 15.04 -27.47
CA ALA A 9 10.44 14.25 -28.55
C ALA A 9 8.91 14.18 -28.44
N ALA A 10 8.30 15.02 -27.62
CA ALA A 10 6.86 14.98 -27.38
C ALA A 10 6.05 15.45 -28.55
N ASP A 11 6.52 16.45 -29.30
CA ASP A 11 5.79 16.98 -30.46
C ASP A 11 5.60 15.89 -31.52
N ASP A 12 6.65 15.11 -31.82
CA ASP A 12 6.57 13.97 -32.74
C ASP A 12 5.56 12.90 -32.25
N ALA A 13 5.52 12.66 -30.93
CA ALA A 13 4.57 11.70 -30.34
C ALA A 13 3.12 12.21 -30.39
N ILE A 14 2.90 13.52 -30.19
CA ILE A 14 1.59 14.18 -30.27
C ILE A 14 1.10 14.19 -31.73
N ASP A 15 1.97 14.51 -32.66
CA ASP A 15 1.65 14.50 -34.10
C ASP A 15 1.26 13.09 -34.56
N LEU A 16 2.02 12.05 -34.16
CA LEU A 16 1.68 10.67 -34.47
C LEU A 16 0.34 10.24 -33.84
N ALA A 17 0.09 10.64 -32.59
CA ALA A 17 -1.18 10.37 -31.92
C ALA A 17 -2.34 11.00 -32.68
N THR A 18 -2.18 12.25 -33.16
CA THR A 18 -3.16 12.97 -33.97
C THR A 18 -3.42 12.24 -35.29
N VAL A 19 -2.38 11.79 -35.99
CA VAL A 19 -2.51 10.99 -37.22
C VAL A 19 -3.26 9.67 -36.95
N ALA A 20 -3.04 9.06 -35.80
CA ALA A 20 -3.76 7.85 -35.36
C ALA A 20 -5.17 8.14 -34.83
N GLY A 21 -5.69 9.36 -34.99
CA GLY A 21 -7.03 9.75 -34.51
C GLY A 21 -7.15 9.88 -33.02
N LEU A 22 -6.04 10.07 -32.30
CA LEU A 22 -6.00 10.27 -30.86
C LEU A 22 -5.72 11.75 -30.55
N MET A 23 -6.80 12.51 -30.41
CA MET A 23 -6.70 13.92 -30.01
C MET A 23 -6.45 14.02 -28.50
N LEU A 24 -5.33 14.63 -28.13
CA LEU A 24 -4.95 14.84 -26.74
C LEU A 24 -5.45 16.18 -26.24
N ASP A 25 -5.78 16.26 -24.97
CA ASP A 25 -6.05 17.51 -24.27
C ASP A 25 -4.74 18.19 -23.85
N ASP A 26 -4.75 19.48 -23.59
CA ASP A 26 -3.56 20.27 -23.19
C ASP A 26 -2.81 19.65 -21.99
N TRP A 27 -3.53 19.12 -20.98
CA TRP A 27 -2.93 18.49 -19.83
C TRP A 27 -2.24 17.17 -20.19
N GLN A 28 -2.74 16.43 -21.19
CA GLN A 28 -2.16 15.18 -21.65
C GLN A 28 -0.87 15.46 -22.46
N GLU A 29 -0.89 16.48 -23.30
CA GLU A 29 0.30 16.96 -24.00
C GLU A 29 1.36 17.46 -23.01
N TYR A 30 0.95 18.21 -21.96
CA TYR A 30 1.85 18.66 -20.90
C TYR A 30 2.59 17.48 -20.23
N VAL A 31 1.88 16.38 -19.95
CA VAL A 31 2.51 15.17 -19.39
C VAL A 31 3.53 14.59 -20.37
N LEU A 32 3.18 14.45 -21.65
CA LEU A 32 4.12 13.94 -22.68
C LEU A 32 5.35 14.84 -22.80
N ARG A 33 5.18 16.16 -22.83
CA ARG A 33 6.30 17.12 -22.93
C ARG A 33 7.30 16.98 -21.80
N GLY A 34 6.83 16.85 -20.56
CA GLY A 34 7.70 16.65 -19.40
C GLY A 34 8.29 15.24 -19.29
N SER A 35 7.62 14.24 -19.89
CA SER A 35 8.05 12.83 -19.84
C SER A 35 9.05 12.46 -20.93
N LEU A 36 8.93 13.07 -22.11
CA LEU A 36 9.76 12.82 -23.29
C LEU A 36 10.86 13.88 -23.48
N GLY A 37 11.24 14.56 -22.40
CA GLY A 37 12.38 15.45 -22.39
C GLY A 37 13.69 14.69 -22.57
N GLU A 38 14.57 15.24 -23.44
CA GLU A 38 15.86 14.64 -23.80
C GLU A 38 17.02 15.48 -23.28
N ARG A 39 18.09 14.82 -22.92
CA ARG A 39 19.40 15.42 -22.63
C ARG A 39 20.13 15.76 -23.93
N LYS A 40 21.27 16.45 -23.80
CA LYS A 40 22.14 16.81 -24.95
C LYS A 40 22.68 15.59 -25.73
N ASP A 41 22.75 14.42 -25.10
CA ASP A 41 23.19 13.16 -25.69
C ASP A 41 22.04 12.34 -26.30
N GLY A 42 20.81 12.88 -26.33
CA GLY A 42 19.62 12.20 -26.85
C GLY A 42 19.03 11.19 -25.89
N SER A 43 19.58 11.02 -24.68
CA SER A 43 18.98 10.15 -23.66
C SER A 43 17.83 10.83 -22.93
N TRP A 44 16.82 10.05 -22.49
CA TRP A 44 15.72 10.58 -21.70
C TRP A 44 16.21 11.26 -20.41
N SER A 45 15.73 12.45 -20.14
CA SER A 45 16.00 13.17 -18.89
C SER A 45 15.38 12.44 -17.71
N ALA A 46 14.17 11.89 -17.87
CA ALA A 46 13.47 11.07 -16.90
C ALA A 46 13.56 9.59 -17.28
N PHE A 47 13.98 8.75 -16.33
CA PHE A 47 13.93 7.28 -16.44
C PHE A 47 12.62 6.72 -15.90
N ARG A 48 12.07 7.34 -14.85
CA ARG A 48 10.81 6.99 -14.25
C ARG A 48 9.80 8.12 -14.46
N ILE A 49 8.63 7.74 -14.92
CA ILE A 49 7.49 8.64 -15.06
C ILE A 49 6.39 8.15 -14.14
N CYS A 50 5.85 9.01 -13.29
CA CYS A 50 4.74 8.69 -12.42
C CYS A 50 3.60 9.67 -12.71
N LEU A 51 2.48 9.13 -13.18
CA LEU A 51 1.26 9.87 -13.52
C LEU A 51 0.13 9.42 -12.61
N ILE A 52 -0.34 10.32 -11.76
CA ILE A 52 -1.45 10.11 -10.85
C ILE A 52 -2.55 11.11 -11.17
N ALA A 53 -3.72 10.61 -11.52
CA ALA A 53 -4.92 11.42 -11.71
C ALA A 53 -6.16 10.57 -11.37
N PRO A 54 -7.27 11.18 -10.95
CA PRO A 54 -8.51 10.46 -10.68
C PRO A 54 -8.97 9.61 -11.86
N ARG A 55 -9.88 8.67 -11.58
CA ARG A 55 -10.42 7.79 -12.62
C ARG A 55 -11.12 8.57 -13.73
N GLN A 56 -11.15 7.99 -14.94
CA GLN A 56 -11.84 8.50 -16.13
C GLN A 56 -11.33 9.86 -16.66
N ASN A 57 -10.22 10.40 -16.15
CA ASN A 57 -9.63 11.62 -16.69
C ASN A 57 -8.91 11.42 -18.04
N GLY A 58 -8.72 10.20 -18.52
CA GLY A 58 -8.09 9.93 -19.83
C GLY A 58 -6.59 9.67 -19.76
N LYS A 59 -6.06 9.16 -18.64
CA LYS A 59 -4.65 8.72 -18.52
C LYS A 59 -4.22 7.77 -19.65
N ASN A 60 -5.12 6.87 -20.04
CA ASN A 60 -4.84 5.87 -21.08
C ASN A 60 -4.47 6.48 -22.43
N ALA A 61 -5.04 7.63 -22.78
CA ALA A 61 -4.68 8.33 -24.02
C ALA A 61 -3.21 8.75 -24.05
N ILE A 62 -2.65 9.18 -22.93
CA ILE A 62 -1.23 9.54 -22.79
C ILE A 62 -0.36 8.29 -22.99
N VAL A 63 -0.75 7.16 -22.38
CA VAL A 63 -0.05 5.90 -22.51
C VAL A 63 -0.11 5.38 -23.94
N GLU A 64 -1.28 5.41 -24.58
CA GLU A 64 -1.44 5.02 -25.99
C GLU A 64 -0.55 5.86 -26.90
N ALA A 65 -0.52 7.19 -26.74
CA ALA A 65 0.36 8.07 -27.51
C ALA A 65 1.84 7.73 -27.30
N ARG A 66 2.24 7.45 -26.05
CA ARG A 66 3.62 7.04 -25.70
C ARG A 66 3.98 5.70 -26.33
N GLU A 67 3.07 4.74 -26.32
CA GLU A 67 3.26 3.40 -26.90
C GLU A 67 3.33 3.45 -28.42
N LEU A 68 2.47 4.26 -29.07
CA LEU A 68 2.55 4.51 -30.51
C LEU A 68 3.90 5.07 -30.89
N ALA A 69 4.33 6.15 -30.20
CA ALA A 69 5.62 6.77 -30.48
C ALA A 69 6.80 5.80 -30.25
N GLY A 70 6.78 5.03 -29.19
CA GLY A 70 7.80 4.02 -28.92
C GLY A 70 7.89 2.93 -30.01
N LEU A 71 6.73 2.45 -30.44
CA LEU A 71 6.63 1.35 -31.41
C LEU A 71 7.01 1.80 -32.83
N PHE A 72 6.54 2.98 -33.27
CA PHE A 72 6.64 3.43 -34.65
C PHE A 72 7.74 4.48 -34.89
N LEU A 73 8.07 5.34 -33.91
CA LEU A 73 9.03 6.45 -34.09
C LEU A 73 10.36 6.22 -33.37
N PHE A 74 10.34 5.85 -32.08
CA PHE A 74 11.55 5.81 -31.25
C PHE A 74 12.35 4.51 -31.41
N GLY A 75 11.86 3.54 -32.19
CA GLY A 75 12.56 2.29 -32.47
C GLY A 75 12.74 1.39 -31.22
N GLU A 76 11.83 1.49 -30.28
CA GLU A 76 11.82 0.66 -29.08
C GLU A 76 11.48 -0.79 -29.45
N ARG A 77 12.44 -1.68 -29.26
CA ARG A 77 12.30 -3.06 -29.71
C ARG A 77 11.27 -3.86 -28.93
N VAL A 78 11.18 -3.60 -27.63
CA VAL A 78 10.25 -4.28 -26.75
C VAL A 78 9.60 -3.27 -25.82
N ILE A 79 8.31 -3.12 -25.97
CA ILE A 79 7.46 -2.35 -25.07
C ILE A 79 6.61 -3.34 -24.28
N ILE A 80 6.51 -3.16 -22.98
CA ILE A 80 5.72 -4.01 -22.08
C ILE A 80 4.67 -3.14 -21.43
N HIS A 81 3.41 -3.46 -21.64
CA HIS A 81 2.29 -2.89 -20.89
C HIS A 81 1.77 -3.92 -19.88
N SER A 82 1.83 -3.59 -18.61
CA SER A 82 1.39 -4.48 -17.53
C SER A 82 0.40 -3.77 -16.63
N ALA A 83 -0.79 -4.36 -16.46
CA ALA A 83 -1.81 -3.92 -15.52
C ALA A 83 -2.00 -4.91 -14.38
N HIS A 84 -2.64 -4.48 -13.29
CA HIS A 84 -2.98 -5.37 -12.18
C HIS A 84 -3.90 -6.49 -12.64
N GLU A 85 -4.94 -6.13 -13.40
CA GLU A 85 -5.87 -7.09 -14.00
C GLU A 85 -5.64 -7.24 -15.50
N TYR A 86 -5.78 -8.48 -16.01
CA TYR A 86 -5.69 -8.76 -17.45
C TYR A 86 -6.75 -8.00 -18.26
N LYS A 87 -7.93 -7.79 -17.69
CA LYS A 87 -9.03 -7.08 -18.37
C LYS A 87 -8.61 -5.65 -18.73
N THR A 88 -7.98 -4.93 -17.83
CA THR A 88 -7.48 -3.56 -18.05
C THR A 88 -6.42 -3.52 -19.15
N ALA A 89 -5.43 -4.41 -19.09
CA ALA A 89 -4.42 -4.52 -20.15
C ALA A 89 -5.03 -4.87 -21.50
N ASN A 90 -6.04 -5.73 -21.55
CA ASN A 90 -6.73 -6.13 -22.77
C ASN A 90 -7.55 -4.99 -23.37
N GLU A 91 -8.22 -4.17 -22.57
CA GLU A 91 -8.96 -2.99 -23.04
C GLU A 91 -8.00 -1.97 -23.69
N SER A 92 -6.87 -1.67 -23.06
CA SER A 92 -5.83 -0.80 -23.62
C SER A 92 -5.29 -1.33 -24.93
N MET A 93 -5.03 -2.65 -25.01
CA MET A 93 -4.59 -3.33 -26.24
C MET A 93 -5.60 -3.19 -27.36
N MET A 94 -6.87 -3.44 -27.08
CA MET A 94 -7.94 -3.38 -28.09
C MET A 94 -8.13 -1.96 -28.62
N SER A 95 -8.03 -0.95 -27.76
CA SER A 95 -8.07 0.45 -28.13
C SER A 95 -6.94 0.79 -29.11
N LEU A 96 -5.70 0.47 -28.76
CA LEU A 96 -4.53 0.74 -29.58
C LEU A 96 -4.58 -0.01 -30.93
N MET A 97 -4.95 -1.28 -30.94
CA MET A 97 -5.13 -2.07 -32.15
C MET A 97 -6.20 -1.47 -33.08
N SER A 98 -7.29 -0.95 -32.53
CA SER A 98 -8.34 -0.30 -33.30
C SER A 98 -7.83 0.96 -34.02
N ARG A 99 -7.02 1.78 -33.33
CA ARG A 99 -6.41 2.99 -33.93
C ARG A 99 -5.43 2.64 -35.05
N ILE A 100 -4.54 1.67 -34.80
CA ILE A 100 -3.60 1.21 -35.83
C ILE A 100 -4.34 0.69 -37.06
N LYS A 101 -5.42 -0.09 -36.88
CA LYS A 101 -6.24 -0.58 -37.98
C LYS A 101 -6.96 0.51 -38.76
N ALA A 102 -7.32 1.61 -38.07
CA ALA A 102 -7.97 2.76 -38.69
C ALA A 102 -7.00 3.70 -39.45
N THR A 103 -5.67 3.49 -39.28
CA THR A 103 -4.62 4.33 -39.87
C THR A 103 -3.80 3.48 -40.86
N PRO A 104 -4.05 3.57 -42.18
CA PRO A 104 -3.42 2.70 -43.17
C PRO A 104 -1.88 2.70 -43.13
N GLU A 105 -1.27 3.85 -42.90
CA GLU A 105 0.18 4.03 -42.84
C GLU A 105 0.81 3.26 -41.66
N LEU A 106 0.11 3.19 -40.54
CA LEU A 106 0.55 2.40 -39.36
C LEU A 106 0.26 0.92 -39.56
N LEU A 107 -0.90 0.60 -40.13
CA LEU A 107 -1.30 -0.78 -40.39
C LEU A 107 -0.33 -1.47 -41.36
N GLU A 108 0.14 -0.78 -42.41
CA GLU A 108 1.11 -1.31 -43.38
C GLU A 108 2.43 -1.74 -42.70
N MET A 109 2.81 -1.12 -41.57
CA MET A 109 4.03 -1.47 -40.82
C MET A 109 3.85 -2.73 -39.95
N VAL A 110 2.63 -3.24 -39.78
CA VAL A 110 2.34 -4.40 -38.93
C VAL A 110 2.72 -5.70 -39.64
N GLU A 111 3.28 -6.67 -38.89
CA GLU A 111 3.66 -8.00 -39.40
C GLU A 111 2.45 -8.73 -39.99
N GLY A 112 2.62 -9.23 -41.23
CA GLY A 112 1.58 -10.01 -41.94
C GLY A 112 0.48 -9.15 -42.57
N VAL A 113 0.72 -7.87 -42.77
CA VAL A 113 -0.10 -6.97 -43.59
C VAL A 113 0.68 -6.69 -44.87
N ASP A 114 0.25 -7.26 -46.00
CA ASP A 114 0.87 -7.02 -47.29
C ASP A 114 0.22 -5.81 -47.99
N ASP A 115 -1.11 -5.69 -47.91
CA ASP A 115 -1.89 -4.54 -48.36
C ASP A 115 -2.90 -4.13 -47.30
N PRO A 116 -2.88 -2.87 -46.81
CA PRO A 116 -3.86 -2.37 -45.83
C PRO A 116 -5.31 -2.43 -46.30
N GLU A 117 -5.56 -2.31 -47.61
CA GLU A 117 -6.91 -2.40 -48.16
C GLU A 117 -7.49 -3.83 -48.12
N ASP A 118 -6.62 -4.83 -48.07
CA ASP A 118 -7.01 -6.25 -47.97
C ASP A 118 -7.33 -6.72 -46.54
N VAL A 119 -7.20 -5.84 -45.53
CA VAL A 119 -7.52 -6.13 -44.13
C VAL A 119 -8.89 -5.56 -43.76
N PRO A 120 -10.01 -6.25 -44.12
CA PRO A 120 -11.34 -5.81 -43.68
C PRO A 120 -11.43 -5.93 -42.16
N GLY A 121 -12.04 -4.98 -41.49
CA GLY A 121 -12.08 -4.73 -40.06
C GLY A 121 -12.27 -5.88 -39.05
N ALA A 122 -12.50 -7.10 -39.50
CA ALA A 122 -12.70 -8.28 -38.66
C ALA A 122 -11.65 -9.39 -38.85
N ARG A 123 -10.71 -9.29 -39.80
CA ARG A 123 -9.70 -10.35 -40.00
C ARG A 123 -8.57 -10.27 -38.96
N SER A 124 -8.13 -11.46 -38.55
CA SER A 124 -6.95 -11.62 -37.67
C SER A 124 -5.69 -11.26 -38.47
N VAL A 125 -4.99 -10.20 -38.02
CA VAL A 125 -3.67 -9.83 -38.53
C VAL A 125 -2.62 -10.59 -37.72
N THR A 126 -1.65 -11.24 -38.39
CA THR A 126 -0.63 -12.09 -37.75
C THR A 126 0.16 -11.31 -36.67
N GLY A 127 0.48 -10.04 -36.94
CA GLY A 127 1.17 -9.15 -35.99
C GLY A 127 0.31 -8.63 -34.86
N MET A 128 -1.02 -8.86 -34.87
CA MET A 128 -1.94 -8.41 -33.81
C MET A 128 -2.58 -9.62 -33.12
N ARG A 129 -2.14 -9.94 -31.92
CA ARG A 129 -2.55 -11.14 -31.18
C ARG A 129 -3.34 -10.79 -29.93
N THR A 130 -4.51 -11.36 -29.75
CA THR A 130 -5.38 -11.17 -28.59
C THR A 130 -5.41 -12.39 -27.65
N GLY A 131 -4.92 -13.53 -28.12
CA GLY A 131 -4.90 -14.79 -27.37
C GLY A 131 -3.57 -15.02 -26.63
N ASN A 132 -2.95 -16.16 -26.85
CA ASN A 132 -1.67 -16.52 -26.24
C ASN A 132 -0.58 -15.53 -26.65
N LYS A 133 0.06 -14.85 -25.67
CA LYS A 133 1.02 -13.75 -25.87
C LYS A 133 0.40 -12.55 -26.61
N PRO A 134 -0.58 -11.86 -25.98
CA PRO A 134 -1.26 -10.74 -26.59
C PRO A 134 -0.30 -9.58 -26.86
N GLY A 135 -0.46 -8.91 -28.00
CA GLY A 135 0.41 -7.81 -28.38
C GLY A 135 0.40 -7.47 -29.86
N ILE A 136 1.27 -6.51 -30.22
CA ILE A 136 1.46 -5.98 -31.55
C ILE A 136 2.92 -6.19 -31.95
N THR A 137 3.17 -6.69 -33.17
CA THR A 137 4.51 -6.88 -33.74
C THR A 137 4.57 -6.18 -35.10
N LEU A 138 5.61 -5.40 -35.31
CA LEU A 138 5.88 -4.74 -36.58
C LEU A 138 6.81 -5.56 -37.49
N LYS A 139 6.82 -5.28 -38.79
CA LYS A 139 7.71 -5.92 -39.80
C LYS A 139 9.19 -5.77 -39.47
N ASN A 140 9.59 -4.68 -38.77
CA ASN A 140 10.98 -4.45 -38.31
C ASN A 140 11.37 -5.23 -37.04
N GLY A 141 10.41 -5.97 -36.44
CA GLY A 141 10.60 -6.76 -35.23
C GLY A 141 10.35 -6.02 -33.94
N ASN A 142 9.99 -4.73 -33.97
CA ASN A 142 9.52 -4.00 -32.78
C ASN A 142 8.20 -4.60 -32.30
N ARG A 143 8.01 -4.70 -30.99
CA ARG A 143 6.81 -5.30 -30.44
C ARG A 143 6.35 -4.66 -29.15
N LEU A 144 5.04 -4.59 -28.99
CA LEU A 144 4.35 -4.23 -27.75
C LEU A 144 3.64 -5.48 -27.21
N VAL A 145 3.90 -5.83 -25.97
CA VAL A 145 3.36 -7.01 -25.27
C VAL A 145 2.50 -6.57 -24.11
N TYR A 146 1.30 -7.13 -24.00
CA TYR A 146 0.39 -6.90 -22.89
C TYR A 146 0.40 -8.09 -21.92
N ALA A 147 0.48 -7.81 -20.62
CA ALA A 147 0.54 -8.84 -19.60
C ALA A 147 -0.16 -8.42 -18.31
N ALA A 148 -0.88 -9.36 -17.67
CA ALA A 148 -1.26 -9.18 -16.28
C ALA A 148 -0.02 -9.32 -15.37
N ARG A 149 0.04 -8.51 -14.30
CA ARG A 149 1.10 -8.66 -13.30
C ARG A 149 0.92 -9.96 -12.51
N SER A 150 2.03 -10.62 -12.27
CA SER A 150 2.11 -11.74 -11.34
C SER A 150 3.52 -11.80 -10.74
N LYS A 151 3.68 -12.39 -9.56
CA LYS A 151 4.97 -12.54 -8.85
C LYS A 151 6.09 -13.17 -9.69
N GLY A 152 5.75 -13.81 -10.82
CA GLY A 152 6.69 -14.45 -11.73
C GLY A 152 6.78 -13.81 -13.13
N SER A 153 5.82 -12.98 -13.53
CA SER A 153 5.72 -12.46 -14.91
C SER A 153 6.78 -11.42 -15.28
N GLY A 154 7.43 -10.78 -14.30
CA GLY A 154 8.49 -9.78 -14.53
C GLY A 154 9.85 -10.38 -14.88
N ARG A 155 10.08 -11.68 -14.63
CA ARG A 155 11.37 -12.33 -14.89
C ARG A 155 11.45 -12.78 -16.34
N GLY A 156 12.39 -12.20 -17.11
CA GLY A 156 12.69 -12.62 -18.49
C GLY A 156 12.26 -11.65 -19.59
N PHE A 157 11.67 -10.52 -19.28
CA PHE A 157 11.41 -9.47 -20.26
C PHE A 157 12.51 -8.39 -20.20
N THR A 158 13.15 -8.14 -21.33
CA THR A 158 14.06 -6.99 -21.47
C THR A 158 13.33 -5.95 -22.30
N GLY A 159 12.80 -4.90 -21.64
CA GLY A 159 12.01 -3.84 -22.26
C GLY A 159 12.80 -2.54 -22.46
N ASP A 160 12.51 -1.81 -23.52
CA ASP A 160 12.94 -0.43 -23.73
C ASP A 160 11.95 0.54 -23.07
N LEU A 161 10.65 0.19 -23.09
CA LEU A 161 9.60 0.86 -22.35
C LEU A 161 8.83 -0.17 -21.51
N VAL A 162 8.56 0.17 -20.27
CA VAL A 162 7.67 -0.58 -19.39
C VAL A 162 6.60 0.34 -18.83
N VAL A 163 5.35 0.03 -19.13
CA VAL A 163 4.18 0.69 -18.55
C VAL A 163 3.61 -0.21 -17.46
N LEU A 164 3.49 0.35 -16.26
CA LEU A 164 2.89 -0.26 -15.08
C LEU A 164 1.58 0.48 -14.78
N ASP A 165 0.53 0.04 -15.42
CA ASP A 165 -0.80 0.61 -15.18
C ASP A 165 -1.40 0.09 -13.86
N GLU A 166 -2.31 0.84 -13.26
CA GLU A 166 -2.84 0.55 -11.92
C GLU A 166 -1.73 0.35 -10.87
N ALA A 167 -0.76 1.29 -10.85
CA ALA A 167 0.43 1.20 -9.99
C ALA A 167 0.10 1.29 -8.48
N TYR A 168 -1.12 1.65 -8.09
CA TYR A 168 -1.57 1.58 -6.70
C TYR A 168 -1.48 0.16 -6.12
N ALA A 169 -1.63 -0.87 -6.97
CA ALA A 169 -1.58 -2.28 -6.57
C ALA A 169 -0.17 -2.91 -6.72
N LEU A 170 0.86 -2.12 -7.04
CA LEU A 170 2.21 -2.61 -7.30
C LEU A 170 2.94 -3.01 -6.01
N SER A 171 3.35 -4.27 -5.91
CA SER A 171 4.12 -4.79 -4.79
C SER A 171 5.63 -4.58 -4.95
N LEU A 172 6.37 -4.65 -3.83
CA LEU A 172 7.83 -4.59 -3.83
C LEU A 172 8.44 -5.76 -4.63
N ASP A 173 7.88 -6.96 -4.53
CA ASP A 173 8.36 -8.15 -5.23
C ASP A 173 8.25 -8.00 -6.75
N GLU A 174 7.16 -7.40 -7.24
CA GLU A 174 6.96 -7.12 -8.66
C GLU A 174 7.95 -6.08 -9.17
N MET A 175 8.20 -5.02 -8.40
CA MET A 175 9.23 -4.02 -8.71
C MET A 175 10.63 -4.64 -8.76
N ALA A 176 10.98 -5.46 -7.77
CA ALA A 176 12.27 -6.12 -7.68
C ALA A 176 12.49 -7.14 -8.83
N ALA A 177 11.42 -7.75 -9.33
CA ALA A 177 11.49 -8.64 -10.49
C ALA A 177 11.68 -7.88 -11.81
N LEU A 178 11.16 -6.65 -11.92
CA LEU A 178 11.10 -5.88 -13.15
C LEU A 178 12.34 -5.01 -13.40
N LEU A 179 12.80 -4.26 -12.42
CA LEU A 179 13.90 -3.30 -12.59
C LEU A 179 15.20 -3.91 -13.14
N PRO A 180 15.66 -5.11 -12.71
CA PRO A 180 16.84 -5.73 -13.27
C PRO A 180 16.74 -6.05 -14.77
N THR A 181 15.51 -6.28 -15.29
CA THR A 181 15.30 -6.62 -16.70
C THR A 181 15.61 -5.44 -17.63
N MET A 182 15.50 -4.22 -17.13
CA MET A 182 15.82 -3.00 -17.87
C MET A 182 17.32 -2.64 -17.82
N ALA A 183 18.06 -3.18 -16.84
CA ALA A 183 19.48 -2.89 -16.68
C ALA A 183 20.29 -3.30 -17.92
N ALA A 184 19.93 -4.40 -18.59
CA ALA A 184 20.57 -4.88 -19.79
C ALA A 184 20.45 -3.90 -20.99
N ARG A 185 19.43 -3.04 -20.98
CA ARG A 185 19.18 -2.03 -22.02
C ARG A 185 19.79 -0.66 -21.68
N SER A 186 20.24 -0.46 -20.46
CA SER A 186 20.74 0.84 -19.97
C SER A 186 21.98 1.37 -20.69
N ARG A 187 22.79 0.51 -21.33
CA ARG A 187 24.00 0.90 -22.08
C ARG A 187 23.78 1.06 -23.58
N VAL A 188 22.78 0.37 -24.14
CA VAL A 188 22.57 0.28 -25.60
C VAL A 188 21.20 0.84 -26.03
N GLY A 189 20.35 1.17 -25.09
CA GLY A 189 19.02 1.73 -25.29
C GLY A 189 18.79 2.95 -24.40
N ASN A 190 17.58 3.49 -24.49
CA ASN A 190 17.13 4.65 -23.73
C ASN A 190 15.85 4.29 -22.95
N PRO A 191 15.94 3.38 -21.92
CA PRO A 191 14.76 2.80 -21.31
C PRO A 191 13.98 3.79 -20.44
N GLN A 192 12.65 3.60 -20.38
CA GLN A 192 11.74 4.30 -19.48
C GLN A 192 10.80 3.34 -18.77
N VAL A 193 10.43 3.69 -17.52
CA VAL A 193 9.35 3.06 -16.75
C VAL A 193 8.27 4.09 -16.47
N TRP A 194 7.04 3.75 -16.82
CA TRP A 194 5.85 4.55 -16.57
C TRP A 194 5.00 3.90 -15.50
N PHE A 195 4.61 4.66 -14.50
CA PHE A 195 3.67 4.30 -13.45
C PHE A 195 2.43 5.14 -13.63
N THR A 196 1.30 4.53 -14.00
CA THR A 196 0.02 5.22 -14.13
C THR A 196 -0.94 4.73 -13.06
N SER A 197 -1.61 5.64 -12.38
CA SER A 197 -2.46 5.31 -11.25
C SER A 197 -3.55 6.36 -10.98
N SER A 198 -4.55 5.98 -10.21
CA SER A 198 -5.29 6.87 -9.32
C SER A 198 -4.56 7.04 -8.00
N ALA A 199 -5.11 7.83 -7.06
CA ALA A 199 -4.53 8.02 -5.73
C ALA A 199 -4.30 6.68 -5.02
N GLY A 200 -3.20 6.61 -4.26
CA GLY A 200 -2.80 5.39 -3.56
C GLY A 200 -3.69 5.03 -2.38
N MET A 201 -3.73 3.75 -2.09
CA MET A 201 -4.27 3.17 -0.86
C MET A 201 -3.18 3.07 0.22
N PRO A 202 -3.50 2.78 1.48
CA PRO A 202 -2.49 2.58 2.53
C PRO A 202 -1.44 1.51 2.15
N GLU A 203 -1.83 0.50 1.38
CA GLU A 203 -0.97 -0.59 0.92
C GLU A 203 -0.09 -0.21 -0.29
N SER A 204 -0.34 0.93 -0.93
CA SER A 204 0.37 1.40 -2.14
C SER A 204 1.78 1.92 -1.84
N THR A 205 2.59 1.12 -1.13
CA THR A 205 3.90 1.53 -0.59
C THR A 205 4.88 1.98 -1.68
N GLN A 206 4.86 1.34 -2.85
CA GLN A 206 5.76 1.69 -3.97
C GLN A 206 5.36 3.02 -4.61
N LEU A 207 4.06 3.24 -4.81
CA LEU A 207 3.53 4.50 -5.35
C LEU A 207 3.77 5.66 -4.35
N ALA A 208 3.54 5.43 -3.05
CA ALA A 208 3.84 6.39 -1.99
C ALA A 208 5.33 6.75 -1.91
N ALA A 209 6.23 5.78 -2.15
CA ALA A 209 7.66 6.04 -2.22
C ALA A 209 8.05 6.93 -3.41
N LEU A 210 7.42 6.75 -4.57
CA LEU A 210 7.62 7.61 -5.74
C LEU A 210 7.12 9.04 -5.47
N ARG A 211 5.92 9.18 -4.86
CA ARG A 211 5.38 10.48 -4.46
C ARG A 211 6.31 11.21 -3.50
N ARG A 212 6.78 10.54 -2.46
CA ARG A 212 7.73 11.12 -1.50
C ARG A 212 9.02 11.58 -2.18
N GLN A 213 9.63 10.74 -3.05
CA GLN A 213 10.84 11.12 -3.79
C GLN A 213 10.63 12.32 -4.72
N ALA A 214 9.43 12.51 -5.25
CA ALA A 214 9.11 13.69 -6.04
C ALA A 214 8.99 14.95 -5.16
N LEU A 215 8.28 14.85 -4.03
CA LEU A 215 8.01 15.98 -3.14
C LEU A 215 9.26 16.45 -2.37
N ASP A 216 10.14 15.52 -1.96
CA ASP A 216 11.39 15.85 -1.27
C ASP A 216 12.57 16.15 -2.23
N GLY A 217 12.36 16.03 -3.53
CA GLY A 217 13.38 16.31 -4.56
C GLY A 217 14.49 15.26 -4.68
N SER A 218 14.37 14.11 -4.02
CA SER A 218 15.39 13.04 -4.09
C SER A 218 15.32 12.22 -5.39
N GLY A 219 14.24 12.34 -6.14
CA GLY A 219 14.00 11.62 -7.39
C GLY A 219 14.70 12.21 -8.60
N LYS A 220 16.03 12.14 -8.72
CA LYS A 220 16.85 12.82 -9.75
C LYS A 220 16.46 12.56 -11.21
N ARG A 221 15.87 11.42 -11.54
CA ARG A 221 15.42 11.03 -12.90
C ARG A 221 13.96 10.60 -12.88
N LEU A 222 13.14 11.28 -12.07
CA LEU A 222 11.71 11.06 -11.90
C LEU A 222 10.96 12.26 -12.49
N ALA A 223 10.09 12.02 -13.47
CA ALA A 223 9.03 12.94 -13.85
C ALA A 223 7.77 12.53 -13.10
N TYR A 224 7.18 13.48 -12.38
CA TYR A 224 6.04 13.24 -11.52
C TYR A 224 4.92 14.23 -11.82
N PHE A 225 3.75 13.69 -12.09
CA PHE A 225 2.52 14.43 -12.39
C PHE A 225 1.42 13.91 -11.50
N GLU A 226 0.81 14.80 -10.72
CA GLU A 226 -0.29 14.47 -9.81
C GLU A 226 -1.37 15.53 -9.92
N TRP A 227 -2.61 15.09 -10.11
CA TRP A 227 -3.81 15.89 -10.00
C TRP A 227 -4.60 15.40 -8.79
N SER A 228 -4.77 16.28 -7.83
CA SER A 228 -5.51 16.03 -6.60
C SER A 228 -6.08 17.34 -6.08
N ALA A 229 -7.19 17.26 -5.35
CA ALA A 229 -7.64 18.35 -4.51
C ALA A 229 -6.73 18.49 -3.28
N ASP A 230 -6.83 19.64 -2.62
CA ASP A 230 -6.18 19.84 -1.34
C ASP A 230 -6.75 18.85 -0.30
N GLU A 231 -5.90 18.34 0.59
CA GLU A 231 -6.27 17.32 1.56
C GLU A 231 -7.42 17.76 2.49
N GLY A 232 -7.48 19.06 2.83
CA GLY A 232 -8.53 19.67 3.64
C GLY A 232 -9.76 20.17 2.87
N ALA A 233 -9.81 20.01 1.53
CA ALA A 233 -10.94 20.48 0.74
C ALA A 233 -12.23 19.71 1.07
N ALA A 234 -13.36 20.42 1.11
CA ALA A 234 -14.67 19.79 1.25
C ALA A 234 -15.00 18.95 0.01
N SER A 235 -15.61 17.81 0.20
CA SER A 235 -15.87 16.88 -0.91
C SER A 235 -16.94 17.36 -1.88
N ASP A 236 -17.77 18.32 -1.47
CA ASP A 236 -18.78 19.00 -2.28
C ASP A 236 -18.31 20.34 -2.89
N ASP A 237 -17.03 20.71 -2.68
CA ASP A 237 -16.46 21.90 -3.29
C ASP A 237 -16.17 21.66 -4.78
N VAL A 238 -16.93 22.36 -5.62
CA VAL A 238 -16.79 22.28 -7.09
C VAL A 238 -15.41 22.74 -7.55
N ASN A 239 -14.76 23.70 -6.88
CA ASN A 239 -13.40 24.13 -7.23
C ASN A 239 -12.39 23.01 -6.99
N ALA A 240 -12.56 22.23 -5.91
CA ALA A 240 -11.75 21.05 -5.65
C ALA A 240 -11.95 19.95 -6.71
N TRP A 241 -13.17 19.83 -7.27
CA TRP A 241 -13.44 18.93 -8.39
C TRP A 241 -12.64 19.32 -9.64
N TYR A 242 -12.64 20.61 -10.00
CA TYR A 242 -11.86 21.12 -11.15
C TYR A 242 -10.35 21.02 -10.90
N GLN A 243 -9.88 21.27 -9.69
CA GLN A 243 -8.46 21.13 -9.33
C GLN A 243 -7.98 19.69 -9.52
N ALA A 244 -8.78 18.71 -9.11
CA ALA A 244 -8.40 17.30 -9.16
C ALA A 244 -8.61 16.67 -10.54
N ASN A 245 -9.54 17.15 -11.34
CA ASN A 245 -9.97 16.51 -12.59
C ASN A 245 -9.68 17.38 -13.83
N PRO A 246 -8.53 17.23 -14.45
CA PRO A 246 -8.16 18.02 -15.61
C PRO A 246 -9.08 17.79 -16.84
N ALA A 247 -9.87 16.72 -16.86
CA ALA A 247 -10.85 16.44 -17.90
C ALA A 247 -12.28 16.93 -17.55
N LEU A 248 -12.48 17.56 -16.40
CA LEU A 248 -13.79 18.09 -16.00
C LEU A 248 -14.15 19.29 -16.88
N GLY A 249 -15.36 19.29 -17.42
CA GLY A 249 -15.79 20.26 -18.42
C GLY A 249 -15.37 19.94 -19.86
N ILE A 250 -14.51 18.93 -20.08
CA ILE A 250 -14.07 18.45 -21.41
C ILE A 250 -14.72 17.08 -21.71
N ARG A 251 -14.48 16.08 -20.88
CA ARG A 251 -14.97 14.70 -21.03
C ARG A 251 -15.87 14.25 -19.88
N ILE A 252 -15.73 14.89 -18.72
CA ILE A 252 -16.51 14.62 -17.52
C ILE A 252 -17.41 15.84 -17.29
N SER A 253 -18.72 15.62 -17.11
CA SER A 253 -19.62 16.72 -16.76
C SER A 253 -19.65 16.95 -15.25
N GLU A 254 -19.88 18.19 -14.84
CA GLU A 254 -20.07 18.52 -13.42
C GLU A 254 -21.30 17.81 -12.83
N GLU A 255 -22.37 17.67 -13.62
CA GLU A 255 -23.58 16.94 -13.22
C GLU A 255 -23.27 15.49 -12.84
N TYR A 256 -22.47 14.79 -13.68
CA TYR A 256 -22.03 13.43 -13.38
C TYR A 256 -21.25 13.33 -12.07
N VAL A 257 -20.35 14.26 -11.81
CA VAL A 257 -19.56 14.27 -10.58
C VAL A 257 -20.45 14.52 -9.35
N ARG A 258 -21.49 15.32 -9.51
CA ARG A 258 -22.47 15.61 -8.47
C ARG A 258 -23.30 14.37 -8.12
N ASP A 259 -23.78 13.65 -9.14
CA ASP A 259 -24.51 12.38 -8.96
C ASP A 259 -23.63 11.32 -8.29
N GLU A 260 -22.35 11.25 -8.69
CA GLU A 260 -21.38 10.34 -8.09
C GLU A 260 -21.10 10.71 -6.61
N PHE A 261 -20.99 12.01 -6.29
CA PHE A 261 -20.86 12.48 -4.91
C PHE A 261 -22.06 12.11 -4.07
N ASP A 262 -23.29 12.34 -4.57
CA ASP A 262 -24.51 11.99 -3.86
C ASP A 262 -24.56 10.47 -3.58
N THR A 263 -24.20 9.64 -4.56
CA THR A 263 -24.22 8.18 -4.43
C THR A 263 -23.12 7.67 -3.49
N LEU A 264 -21.87 8.14 -3.64
CA LEU A 264 -20.72 7.59 -2.91
C LEU A 264 -20.50 8.22 -1.53
N ALA A 265 -20.97 9.45 -1.30
CA ALA A 265 -20.75 10.16 -0.05
C ALA A 265 -22.01 10.30 0.79
N ARG A 266 -23.08 10.83 0.21
CA ARG A 266 -24.33 11.13 0.97
C ARG A 266 -25.09 9.85 1.34
N GLU A 267 -25.23 8.91 0.41
CA GLU A 267 -25.98 7.68 0.67
C GLU A 267 -25.23 6.71 1.60
N THR A 268 -23.89 6.68 1.52
CA THR A 268 -23.08 5.79 2.36
C THR A 268 -22.70 6.39 3.72
N GLY A 269 -22.84 7.71 3.87
CA GLY A 269 -22.41 8.44 5.06
C GLY A 269 -20.88 8.58 5.23
N SER A 270 -20.11 8.23 4.20
CA SER A 270 -18.64 8.39 4.17
C SER A 270 -18.20 8.87 2.80
N ASP A 271 -17.43 9.94 2.74
CA ASP A 271 -16.90 10.52 1.49
C ASP A 271 -15.51 9.99 1.10
N GLU A 272 -14.94 9.09 1.87
CA GLU A 272 -13.56 8.59 1.68
C GLU A 272 -13.33 8.00 0.28
N GLN A 273 -14.30 7.19 -0.20
CA GLN A 273 -14.20 6.59 -1.53
C GLN A 273 -14.29 7.64 -2.63
N PHE A 274 -15.20 8.62 -2.53
CA PHE A 274 -15.30 9.73 -3.45
C PHE A 274 -14.03 10.58 -3.46
N ARG A 275 -13.50 10.92 -2.30
CA ARG A 275 -12.24 11.66 -2.14
C ARG A 275 -11.07 10.98 -2.86
N ARG A 276 -10.95 9.67 -2.70
CA ARG A 276 -9.88 8.91 -3.36
C ARG A 276 -10.09 8.80 -4.87
N GLU A 277 -11.28 8.41 -5.31
CA GLU A 277 -11.52 8.08 -6.72
C GLU A 277 -11.73 9.31 -7.59
N ARG A 278 -12.34 10.38 -7.02
CA ARG A 278 -12.69 11.59 -7.76
C ARG A 278 -11.85 12.81 -7.40
N LEU A 279 -11.46 12.97 -6.14
CA LEU A 279 -10.63 14.11 -5.73
C LEU A 279 -9.13 13.79 -5.75
N GLY A 280 -8.73 12.57 -6.03
CA GLY A 280 -7.32 12.19 -6.04
C GLY A 280 -6.63 12.32 -4.68
N VAL A 281 -7.40 12.49 -3.62
CA VAL A 281 -6.89 12.56 -2.26
C VAL A 281 -6.44 11.17 -1.85
N TRP A 282 -5.20 11.04 -1.46
CA TRP A 282 -4.67 9.77 -1.00
C TRP A 282 -5.44 9.33 0.24
N ALA A 283 -5.76 8.03 0.28
CA ALA A 283 -6.24 7.47 1.53
C ALA A 283 -5.22 7.80 2.59
N SER A 284 -5.69 8.48 3.64
CA SER A 284 -4.82 8.88 4.74
C SER A 284 -4.05 7.65 5.20
N THR A 285 -2.72 7.74 5.23
CA THR A 285 -1.90 6.79 5.97
C THR A 285 -2.07 7.01 7.47
N GLU A 286 -2.70 8.10 7.87
CA GLU A 286 -3.37 8.22 9.15
C GLU A 286 -4.65 7.38 9.10
N ARG A 287 -4.47 6.04 9.14
CA ARG A 287 -5.53 5.23 9.76
C ARG A 287 -5.81 5.90 11.08
N PRO A 288 -7.07 6.05 11.50
CA PRO A 288 -7.32 6.43 12.86
C PRO A 288 -6.47 5.49 13.70
N THR A 289 -5.38 6.03 14.23
CA THR A 289 -4.49 5.32 15.14
C THR A 289 -5.41 4.83 16.23
N VAL A 290 -5.26 3.59 16.63
CA VAL A 290 -6.11 3.01 17.69
C VAL A 290 -6.12 3.89 18.94
N PHE A 291 -5.04 4.68 19.13
CA PHE A 291 -4.92 5.77 20.09
C PHE A 291 -4.32 6.99 19.39
N THR A 292 -4.76 8.20 19.73
CA THR A 292 -4.06 9.41 19.28
C THR A 292 -2.69 9.51 19.96
N PRO A 293 -1.71 10.23 19.36
CA PRO A 293 -0.41 10.47 20.01
C PRO A 293 -0.54 11.08 21.41
N GLU A 294 -1.55 11.95 21.62
CA GLU A 294 -1.82 12.58 22.90
C GLU A 294 -2.35 11.56 23.93
N GLN A 295 -3.28 10.68 23.54
CA GLN A 295 -3.80 9.62 24.40
C GLN A 295 -2.71 8.64 24.81
N TRP A 296 -1.91 8.17 23.81
CA TRP A 296 -0.82 7.24 24.07
C TRP A 296 0.27 7.87 24.93
N GLY A 297 0.63 9.12 24.66
CA GLY A 297 1.59 9.88 25.46
C GLY A 297 1.12 10.15 26.89
N ALA A 298 -0.18 10.43 27.09
CA ALA A 298 -0.75 10.65 28.41
C ALA A 298 -0.75 9.40 29.31
N SER A 299 -0.81 8.20 28.71
CA SER A 299 -0.72 6.92 29.42
C SER A 299 0.72 6.43 29.63
N SER A 300 1.71 7.18 29.17
CA SER A 300 3.13 6.83 29.26
C SER A 300 3.75 7.36 30.55
N VAL A 301 4.38 6.49 31.34
CA VAL A 301 4.97 6.83 32.64
C VAL A 301 6.39 6.25 32.78
N GLU A 302 7.23 6.94 33.55
CA GLU A 302 8.53 6.42 34.05
C GLU A 302 8.36 6.00 35.51
N ASP A 303 7.68 4.88 35.72
CA ASP A 303 7.46 4.32 37.06
C ASP A 303 7.74 2.79 37.01
N ASP A 304 8.03 2.19 38.16
CA ASP A 304 8.33 0.77 38.27
C ASP A 304 7.13 0.01 38.87
N ILE A 305 6.86 -1.18 38.31
CA ILE A 305 5.87 -2.09 38.87
C ILE A 305 6.37 -2.60 40.22
N ALA A 306 5.56 -2.43 41.26
CA ALA A 306 5.82 -2.97 42.60
C ALA A 306 5.00 -4.22 42.88
N GLY A 307 5.58 -5.18 43.60
CA GLY A 307 4.86 -6.38 44.04
C GLY A 307 4.61 -7.42 42.95
N GLU A 308 3.41 -8.00 42.99
CA GLU A 308 3.01 -9.12 42.15
C GLU A 308 2.84 -8.73 40.67
N ARG A 309 3.12 -9.67 39.77
CA ARG A 309 3.05 -9.47 38.32
C ARG A 309 2.48 -10.69 37.65
N VAL A 310 1.69 -10.48 36.61
CA VAL A 310 1.33 -11.53 35.66
C VAL A 310 2.20 -11.43 34.40
N ILE A 311 2.38 -12.56 33.74
CA ILE A 311 3.13 -12.68 32.51
C ILE A 311 2.18 -13.06 31.40
N VAL A 312 2.23 -12.34 30.29
CA VAL A 312 1.45 -12.58 29.07
C VAL A 312 2.39 -12.73 27.90
N LEU A 313 2.12 -13.69 27.04
CA LEU A 313 2.86 -13.82 25.79
C LEU A 313 1.92 -13.83 24.58
N ASP A 314 2.42 -13.30 23.48
CA ASP A 314 1.80 -13.47 22.17
C ASP A 314 2.84 -13.76 21.09
N VAL A 315 2.41 -14.48 20.06
CA VAL A 315 3.23 -14.95 18.95
C VAL A 315 2.58 -14.56 17.64
N ALA A 316 3.32 -13.91 16.77
CA ALA A 316 2.85 -13.53 15.42
C ALA A 316 2.32 -14.75 14.65
N ASN A 317 1.34 -14.53 13.77
CA ASN A 317 0.64 -15.61 13.06
C ASN A 317 1.57 -16.53 12.24
N ASP A 318 2.67 -16.00 11.72
CA ASP A 318 3.70 -16.72 10.97
C ASP A 318 4.86 -17.23 11.85
N ARG A 319 4.78 -17.05 13.16
CA ARG A 319 5.80 -17.36 14.16
C ARG A 319 7.15 -16.67 13.95
N SER A 320 7.19 -15.65 13.14
CA SER A 320 8.42 -14.89 12.88
C SER A 320 8.88 -14.07 14.09
N TRP A 321 7.93 -13.67 14.96
CA TRP A 321 8.17 -12.86 16.14
C TRP A 321 7.34 -13.34 17.33
N SER A 322 7.84 -13.09 18.53
CA SER A 322 7.11 -13.31 19.77
C SER A 322 7.40 -12.22 20.79
N SER A 323 6.45 -11.99 21.70
CA SER A 323 6.49 -10.93 22.68
C SER A 323 6.10 -11.48 24.04
N VAL A 324 6.78 -11.02 25.07
CA VAL A 324 6.43 -11.24 26.49
C VAL A 324 6.18 -9.88 27.12
N ALA A 325 5.04 -9.75 27.77
CA ALA A 325 4.65 -8.59 28.55
C ALA A 325 4.38 -8.99 30.00
N TRP A 326 4.41 -8.05 30.88
CA TRP A 326 3.90 -8.22 32.24
C TRP A 326 3.01 -7.06 32.65
N CYS A 327 2.23 -7.27 33.69
CA CYS A 327 1.40 -6.26 34.30
C CYS A 327 1.39 -6.39 35.83
N GLY A 328 1.31 -5.28 36.51
CA GLY A 328 1.17 -5.17 37.94
C GLY A 328 0.76 -3.75 38.33
N VAL A 329 0.77 -3.45 39.63
CA VAL A 329 0.53 -2.09 40.13
C VAL A 329 1.88 -1.39 40.29
N ASN A 330 1.98 -0.17 39.81
CA ASN A 330 3.20 0.61 39.94
C ASN A 330 3.32 1.30 41.31
N THR A 331 4.44 1.93 41.60
CA THR A 331 4.68 2.59 42.88
C THR A 331 3.72 3.75 43.15
N SER A 332 3.06 4.28 42.14
CA SER A 332 2.01 5.29 42.22
C SER A 332 0.59 4.72 42.42
N GLY A 333 0.44 3.38 42.48
CA GLY A 333 -0.84 2.73 42.70
C GLY A 333 -1.70 2.55 41.43
N VAL A 334 -1.11 2.73 40.23
CA VAL A 334 -1.83 2.60 38.95
C VAL A 334 -1.45 1.28 38.28
N VAL A 335 -2.40 0.65 37.59
CA VAL A 335 -2.16 -0.56 36.80
C VAL A 335 -1.23 -0.24 35.62
N GLN A 336 -0.08 -0.88 35.58
CA GLN A 336 0.95 -0.67 34.59
C GLN A 336 1.25 -1.94 33.82
N SER A 337 1.24 -1.87 32.49
CA SER A 337 1.58 -2.97 31.60
C SER A 337 2.80 -2.61 30.76
N GLU A 338 3.76 -3.52 30.65
CA GLU A 338 5.04 -3.27 29.99
C GLU A 338 5.40 -4.41 29.02
N LEU A 339 6.01 -4.04 27.91
CA LEU A 339 6.69 -5.00 27.04
C LEU A 339 8.03 -5.36 27.67
N VAL A 340 8.21 -6.63 28.03
CA VAL A 340 9.45 -7.11 28.67
C VAL A 340 10.48 -7.52 27.61
N ARG A 341 10.01 -8.24 26.58
CA ARG A 341 10.88 -8.72 25.51
C ARG A 341 10.11 -8.96 24.22
N HIS A 342 10.74 -8.61 23.10
CA HIS A 342 10.22 -8.82 21.76
C HIS A 342 11.36 -9.24 20.85
N GLU A 343 11.31 -10.48 20.32
CA GLU A 343 12.38 -11.02 19.48
C GLU A 343 11.83 -11.92 18.36
N ARG A 344 12.70 -12.17 17.38
CA ARG A 344 12.42 -13.11 16.29
C ARG A 344 12.31 -14.53 16.79
N SER A 345 11.41 -15.31 16.17
CA SER A 345 11.13 -16.71 16.46
C SER A 345 10.48 -16.96 17.84
N THR A 346 10.29 -18.23 18.19
CA THR A 346 9.71 -18.67 19.47
C THR A 346 10.71 -19.46 20.34
N HIS A 347 11.91 -19.73 19.83
CA HIS A 347 12.88 -20.60 20.52
C HIS A 347 13.42 -20.02 21.83
N TRP A 348 13.39 -18.72 21.98
CA TRP A 348 13.88 -18.01 23.17
C TRP A 348 12.87 -17.98 24.32
N LEU A 349 11.59 -18.26 24.07
CA LEU A 349 10.51 -18.09 25.04
C LEU A 349 10.71 -18.93 26.30
N VAL A 350 10.83 -20.27 26.17
CA VAL A 350 10.98 -21.15 27.32
C VAL A 350 12.24 -20.87 28.13
N PRO A 351 13.45 -20.75 27.53
CA PRO A 351 14.65 -20.42 28.31
C PRO A 351 14.59 -19.03 28.98
N PHE A 352 13.85 -18.09 28.40
CA PHE A 352 13.66 -16.79 28.98
C PHE A 352 12.69 -16.81 30.17
N LEU A 353 11.55 -17.48 30.00
CA LEU A 353 10.54 -17.60 31.05
C LEU A 353 11.06 -18.43 32.25
N ASP A 354 11.81 -19.49 32.00
CA ASP A 354 12.45 -20.25 33.08
C ASP A 354 13.35 -19.37 33.95
N ARG A 355 14.21 -18.57 33.32
CA ARG A 355 15.08 -17.62 34.00
C ARG A 355 14.30 -16.55 34.77
N LEU A 356 13.23 -16.04 34.18
CA LEU A 356 12.39 -15.03 34.80
C LEU A 356 11.71 -15.57 36.08
N PHE A 357 11.27 -16.83 36.07
CA PHE A 357 10.68 -17.49 37.25
C PHE A 357 11.72 -17.95 38.27
N GLU A 358 12.95 -18.29 37.86
CA GLU A 358 14.06 -18.55 38.78
C GLU A 358 14.45 -17.28 39.56
N GLU A 359 14.42 -16.11 38.92
CA GLU A 359 14.66 -14.82 39.58
C GLU A 359 13.51 -14.40 40.52
N ASN A 360 12.31 -14.98 40.34
CA ASN A 360 11.10 -14.68 41.11
C ASN A 360 10.44 -16.01 41.63
N PRO A 361 11.05 -16.73 42.54
CA PRO A 361 10.59 -18.09 42.93
C PRO A 361 9.26 -18.11 43.68
N ALA A 362 8.77 -16.98 44.17
CA ALA A 362 7.44 -16.85 44.75
C ALA A 362 6.30 -16.73 43.72
N ALA A 363 6.63 -16.39 42.47
CA ALA A 363 5.65 -16.25 41.39
C ALA A 363 5.18 -17.63 40.93
N GLN A 364 3.89 -17.79 40.70
CA GLN A 364 3.33 -18.96 40.03
C GLN A 364 3.87 -19.04 38.59
N ARG A 365 4.29 -20.27 38.18
CA ARG A 365 4.82 -20.51 36.82
C ARG A 365 3.69 -20.55 35.76
N ARG A 366 2.90 -19.49 35.74
CA ARG A 366 1.74 -19.30 34.87
C ARG A 366 1.98 -18.21 33.84
N VAL A 367 1.59 -18.47 32.61
CA VAL A 367 1.72 -17.52 31.50
C VAL A 367 0.41 -17.48 30.76
N PHE A 368 -0.12 -16.28 30.55
CA PHE A 368 -1.38 -16.08 29.85
C PHE A 368 -1.15 -15.85 28.35
N CYS A 369 -2.11 -16.28 27.53
CA CYS A 369 -2.10 -16.02 26.09
C CYS A 369 -3.51 -15.90 25.51
N VAL A 370 -3.59 -15.37 24.27
CA VAL A 370 -4.86 -15.16 23.59
C VAL A 370 -5.40 -16.45 22.95
N PRO A 371 -6.73 -16.58 22.80
CA PRO A 371 -7.34 -17.78 22.23
C PRO A 371 -7.08 -17.88 20.73
N GLY A 372 -6.78 -19.08 20.24
CA GLY A 372 -6.56 -19.36 18.83
C GLY A 372 -5.28 -18.75 18.23
N GLY A 373 -4.46 -18.08 19.04
CA GLY A 373 -3.15 -17.56 18.65
C GLY A 373 -2.09 -18.66 18.55
N GLN A 374 -0.95 -18.35 17.96
CA GLN A 374 0.17 -19.29 17.81
C GLN A 374 0.80 -19.70 19.14
N ALA A 375 0.67 -18.89 20.20
CA ALA A 375 1.06 -19.22 21.55
C ALA A 375 0.26 -20.40 22.10
N ALA A 376 -1.05 -20.41 21.92
CA ALA A 376 -1.93 -21.50 22.38
C ALA A 376 -1.60 -22.85 21.73
N VAL A 377 -1.12 -22.86 20.48
CA VAL A 377 -0.68 -24.08 19.77
C VAL A 377 0.61 -24.67 20.39
N MET A 378 1.34 -23.87 21.17
CA MET A 378 2.59 -24.29 21.81
C MET A 378 2.38 -24.88 23.24
N ALA A 379 1.15 -25.09 23.65
CA ALA A 379 0.82 -25.54 25.01
C ALA A 379 1.66 -26.77 25.48
N ASP A 380 1.82 -27.78 24.62
CA ASP A 380 2.65 -28.97 24.95
C ASP A 380 4.13 -28.63 25.17
N VAL A 381 4.65 -27.55 24.58
CA VAL A 381 6.04 -27.12 24.77
C VAL A 381 6.21 -26.48 26.13
N PHE A 382 5.25 -25.66 26.54
CA PHE A 382 5.24 -25.01 27.85
C PHE A 382 4.99 -26.03 28.98
N ASP A 383 4.04 -26.97 28.82
CA ASP A 383 3.76 -27.99 29.78
C ASP A 383 5.00 -28.85 30.08
N ARG A 384 5.73 -29.28 29.04
CA ARG A 384 7.00 -30.01 29.19
C ARG A 384 8.09 -29.22 29.93
N ALA A 385 8.02 -27.91 29.89
CA ALA A 385 8.93 -27.03 30.64
C ALA A 385 8.42 -26.73 32.05
N GLY A 386 7.28 -27.30 32.47
CA GLY A 386 6.69 -27.03 33.77
C GLY A 386 6.12 -25.62 33.91
N LEU A 387 5.68 -25.04 32.79
CA LEU A 387 5.01 -23.76 32.70
C LEU A 387 3.53 -23.98 32.38
N GLU A 388 2.64 -23.45 33.20
CA GLU A 388 1.20 -23.50 32.94
C GLU A 388 0.81 -22.41 31.94
N LEU A 389 0.36 -22.82 30.75
CA LEU A 389 -0.15 -21.87 29.75
C LEU A 389 -1.66 -21.71 29.92
N VAL A 390 -2.07 -20.53 30.38
CA VAL A 390 -3.48 -20.17 30.55
C VAL A 390 -4.00 -19.49 29.27
N VAL A 391 -4.84 -20.20 28.53
CA VAL A 391 -5.45 -19.67 27.31
C VAL A 391 -6.76 -18.98 27.65
N LEU A 392 -6.86 -17.69 27.40
CA LEU A 392 -8.09 -16.93 27.63
C LEU A 392 -9.23 -17.37 26.71
N SER A 393 -10.46 -17.17 27.13
CA SER A 393 -11.61 -17.32 26.23
C SER A 393 -11.67 -16.17 25.22
N ARG A 394 -12.46 -16.34 24.15
CA ARG A 394 -12.68 -15.24 23.16
C ARG A 394 -13.38 -14.05 23.81
N ALA A 395 -14.27 -14.30 24.76
CA ALA A 395 -14.99 -13.25 25.47
C ALA A 395 -14.03 -12.46 26.38
N ASP A 396 -13.13 -13.17 27.10
CA ASP A 396 -12.11 -12.55 27.95
C ASP A 396 -11.11 -11.74 27.14
N TYR A 397 -10.70 -12.25 25.98
CA TYR A 397 -9.84 -11.49 25.06
C TYR A 397 -10.49 -10.19 24.58
N ALA A 398 -11.77 -10.24 24.21
CA ALA A 398 -12.48 -9.03 23.79
C ALA A 398 -12.64 -8.03 24.96
N ALA A 399 -12.96 -8.52 26.16
CA ALA A 399 -13.05 -7.69 27.36
C ALA A 399 -11.67 -7.08 27.73
N ALA A 400 -10.59 -7.86 27.64
CA ALA A 400 -9.23 -7.39 27.89
C ALA A 400 -8.82 -6.24 26.97
N VAL A 401 -9.04 -6.39 25.67
CA VAL A 401 -8.70 -5.36 24.67
C VAL A 401 -9.55 -4.10 24.86
N ALA A 402 -10.85 -4.26 25.12
CA ALA A 402 -11.74 -3.12 25.36
C ALA A 402 -11.34 -2.39 26.67
N GLY A 403 -11.14 -3.11 27.74
CA GLY A 403 -10.73 -2.54 29.04
C GLY A 403 -9.38 -1.82 28.97
N PHE A 404 -8.40 -2.39 28.25
CA PHE A 404 -7.13 -1.71 27.99
C PHE A 404 -7.32 -0.41 27.22
N ALA A 405 -8.11 -0.44 26.15
CA ALA A 405 -8.37 0.76 25.34
C ALA A 405 -9.08 1.86 26.17
N ASP A 406 -10.08 1.50 26.95
CA ASP A 406 -10.80 2.42 27.81
C ASP A 406 -9.88 2.97 28.91
N GLY A 407 -9.02 2.14 29.49
CA GLY A 407 -8.05 2.55 30.52
C GLY A 407 -6.99 3.52 30.02
N VAL A 408 -6.45 3.29 28.81
CA VAL A 408 -5.47 4.17 28.15
C VAL A 408 -6.10 5.52 27.79
N THR A 409 -7.37 5.52 27.35
CA THR A 409 -8.07 6.74 26.90
C THR A 409 -8.78 7.49 28.02
N ALA A 410 -8.86 6.94 29.23
CA ALA A 410 -9.44 7.60 30.41
C ALA A 410 -8.66 8.88 30.77
N THR A 411 -9.34 9.81 31.47
CA THR A 411 -8.72 11.05 31.94
C THR A 411 -9.00 11.22 33.44
N PRO A 412 -7.99 11.00 34.32
CA PRO A 412 -6.64 10.48 34.04
C PRO A 412 -6.65 9.02 33.57
N PRO A 413 -5.60 8.52 32.85
CA PRO A 413 -5.48 7.13 32.45
C PRO A 413 -5.49 6.18 33.67
N THR A 414 -6.27 5.09 33.58
CA THR A 414 -6.36 4.04 34.60
C THR A 414 -5.48 2.84 34.30
N VAL A 415 -5.01 2.74 33.06
CA VAL A 415 -3.98 1.80 32.62
C VAL A 415 -2.85 2.61 31.97
N VAL A 416 -1.63 2.37 32.41
CA VAL A 416 -0.44 3.06 31.93
C VAL A 416 0.60 2.07 31.39
N HIS A 417 1.52 2.58 30.59
CA HIS A 417 2.65 1.80 30.09
C HIS A 417 3.97 2.54 30.36
N ARG A 418 5.08 1.78 30.32
CA ARG A 418 6.40 2.39 30.51
C ARG A 418 6.75 3.28 29.31
N ALA A 419 7.34 4.46 29.58
CA ALA A 419 7.74 5.42 28.54
C ALA A 419 9.02 4.99 27.82
N SER A 420 10.03 4.54 28.57
CA SER A 420 11.34 4.18 28.00
C SER A 420 11.41 2.72 27.58
N GLY A 421 12.17 2.45 26.51
CA GLY A 421 12.47 1.08 26.06
C GLY A 421 11.32 0.34 25.38
N GLN A 422 10.21 1.00 25.05
CA GLN A 422 9.00 0.40 24.49
C GLN A 422 8.85 0.55 22.95
N LEU A 423 9.94 0.91 22.24
CA LEU A 423 9.88 1.16 20.79
C LEU A 423 9.12 0.08 19.97
N PRO A 424 9.28 -1.24 20.22
CA PRO A 424 8.48 -2.25 19.50
C PRO A 424 6.98 -2.15 19.81
N LEU A 425 6.59 -1.72 21.02
CA LEU A 425 5.21 -1.48 21.40
C LEU A 425 4.65 -0.24 20.70
N ASP A 426 5.41 0.86 20.64
CA ASP A 426 5.00 2.08 19.94
C ASP A 426 4.80 1.83 18.44
N ILE A 427 5.70 1.06 17.83
CA ILE A 427 5.55 0.62 16.43
C ILE A 427 4.30 -0.24 16.25
N ALA A 428 4.02 -1.16 17.20
CA ALA A 428 2.84 -2.01 17.16
C ALA A 428 1.55 -1.20 17.26
N VAL A 429 1.49 -0.19 18.14
CA VAL A 429 0.36 0.74 18.29
C VAL A 429 0.14 1.55 17.01
N GLY A 430 1.21 2.12 16.43
CA GLY A 430 1.13 2.88 15.20
C GLY A 430 0.67 2.08 13.99
N GLY A 431 0.88 0.75 13.99
CA GLY A 431 0.46 -0.15 12.92
C GLY A 431 -0.82 -0.95 13.22
N ALA A 432 -1.43 -0.79 14.40
CA ALA A 432 -2.60 -1.55 14.81
C ALA A 432 -3.88 -1.12 14.09
N ALA A 433 -4.83 -2.04 14.01
CA ALA A 433 -6.15 -1.79 13.47
C ALA A 433 -7.21 -2.54 14.29
N TRP A 434 -8.41 -1.96 14.37
CA TRP A 434 -9.59 -2.62 14.92
C TRP A 434 -10.21 -3.60 13.92
N THR A 435 -10.79 -4.70 14.41
CA THR A 435 -11.67 -5.52 13.57
C THR A 435 -12.87 -4.71 13.10
N ALA A 436 -13.41 -5.07 11.91
CA ALA A 436 -14.59 -4.42 11.33
C ALA A 436 -15.92 -4.79 12.04
N THR A 437 -15.88 -5.67 13.03
CA THR A 437 -17.04 -6.11 13.82
C THR A 437 -17.21 -5.22 15.05
N ASP A 438 -18.41 -5.21 15.65
CA ASP A 438 -18.72 -4.42 16.85
C ASP A 438 -17.86 -4.78 18.08
N ALA A 439 -17.17 -5.93 18.07
CA ALA A 439 -16.20 -6.30 19.10
C ALA A 439 -14.86 -5.61 18.82
N ARG A 440 -14.46 -4.69 19.70
CA ARG A 440 -13.16 -4.03 19.66
C ARG A 440 -12.05 -5.04 20.02
N VAL A 441 -11.51 -5.74 19.03
CA VAL A 441 -10.33 -6.58 19.13
C VAL A 441 -9.32 -6.22 18.07
N TRP A 442 -8.05 -6.55 18.28
CA TRP A 442 -6.99 -6.25 17.33
C TRP A 442 -7.13 -7.07 16.04
N ASP A 443 -7.11 -6.41 14.90
CA ASP A 443 -7.08 -7.08 13.59
C ASP A 443 -5.64 -7.33 13.12
N THR A 444 -5.14 -8.52 13.39
CA THR A 444 -3.78 -8.93 12.98
C THR A 444 -3.60 -9.03 11.47
N ARG A 445 -4.67 -9.09 10.68
CA ARG A 445 -4.62 -9.13 9.21
C ARG A 445 -4.57 -7.74 8.59
N ARG A 446 -5.19 -6.76 9.25
CA ARG A 446 -5.20 -5.36 8.82
C ARG A 446 -4.04 -4.54 9.41
N ALA A 447 -3.38 -5.06 10.41
CA ALA A 447 -2.20 -4.42 10.99
C ALA A 447 -1.09 -4.27 9.95
N THR A 448 -0.43 -3.09 9.96
CA THR A 448 0.69 -2.77 9.06
C THR A 448 2.06 -3.05 9.67
N SER A 449 2.10 -3.44 10.94
CA SER A 449 3.28 -3.85 11.68
C SER A 449 3.04 -5.17 12.40
N ILE A 450 4.09 -5.73 12.98
CA ILE A 450 3.98 -6.86 13.92
C ILE A 450 3.34 -6.34 15.21
N ILE A 451 2.13 -6.77 15.54
CA ILE A 451 1.36 -6.27 16.70
C ILE A 451 1.37 -7.19 17.91
N CYS A 452 2.13 -8.30 17.91
CA CYS A 452 2.23 -9.16 19.09
C CYS A 452 2.71 -8.42 20.37
N PRO A 453 3.54 -7.35 20.33
CA PRO A 453 3.80 -6.51 21.50
C PRO A 453 2.53 -5.90 22.09
N LEU A 454 1.68 -5.32 21.24
CA LEU A 454 0.43 -4.69 21.67
C LEU A 454 -0.58 -5.71 22.17
N VAL A 455 -0.69 -6.87 21.50
CA VAL A 455 -1.59 -7.96 21.95
C VAL A 455 -1.21 -8.41 23.35
N ALA A 456 0.07 -8.69 23.61
CA ALA A 456 0.55 -9.12 24.92
C ALA A 456 0.31 -8.06 26.01
N VAL A 457 0.67 -6.78 25.73
CA VAL A 457 0.53 -5.67 26.68
C VAL A 457 -0.94 -5.37 26.97
N SER A 458 -1.82 -5.39 25.98
CA SER A 458 -3.24 -5.08 26.16
C SER A 458 -4.04 -6.14 26.94
N VAL A 459 -3.57 -7.37 26.92
CA VAL A 459 -4.21 -8.48 27.65
C VAL A 459 -3.74 -8.54 29.09
N ALA A 460 -2.57 -8.03 29.39
CA ALA A 460 -1.92 -8.18 30.68
C ALA A 460 -2.69 -7.56 31.87
N PRO A 461 -3.34 -6.39 31.75
CA PRO A 461 -4.18 -5.84 32.84
C PRO A 461 -5.35 -6.75 33.23
N PHE A 462 -6.04 -7.33 32.23
CA PHE A 462 -7.14 -8.28 32.47
C PHE A 462 -6.63 -9.57 33.13
N ALA A 463 -5.50 -10.08 32.67
CA ALA A 463 -4.87 -11.25 33.28
C ALA A 463 -4.45 -10.99 34.74
N PHE A 464 -4.01 -9.76 35.04
CA PHE A 464 -3.68 -9.33 36.40
C PHE A 464 -4.91 -9.30 37.31
N GLU A 465 -6.01 -8.74 36.81
CA GLU A 465 -7.28 -8.70 37.53
C GLU A 465 -7.82 -10.14 37.75
N LEU A 466 -7.71 -11.03 36.77
CA LEU A 466 -8.14 -12.42 36.86
C LEU A 466 -7.33 -13.19 37.93
N GLU A 467 -6.03 -12.94 38.03
CA GLU A 467 -5.14 -13.66 38.97
C GLU A 467 -5.22 -13.12 40.39
N PHE A 468 -5.28 -11.78 40.54
CA PHE A 468 -5.14 -11.11 41.82
C PHE A 468 -6.36 -10.28 42.24
N GLY A 469 -7.33 -10.02 41.34
CA GLY A 469 -8.49 -9.16 41.60
C GLY A 469 -9.44 -9.71 42.67
N ALA A 470 -9.43 -11.00 42.92
CA ALA A 470 -10.24 -11.63 43.99
C ALA A 470 -9.72 -11.33 45.42
N THR A 471 -8.55 -10.72 45.57
CA THR A 471 -7.92 -10.38 46.85
C THR A 471 -8.09 -8.89 47.24
N TYR A 472 -8.67 -8.09 46.38
CA TYR A 472 -8.95 -6.67 46.68
C TYR A 472 -10.32 -6.56 47.34
N ASP A 473 -10.39 -6.79 48.64
CA ASP A 473 -11.60 -6.56 49.41
C ASP A 473 -11.79 -5.04 49.60
N LEU A 474 -12.92 -4.51 49.07
CA LEU A 474 -13.31 -3.11 49.20
C LEU A 474 -13.44 -2.65 50.66
N LEU A 475 -13.41 -3.56 51.63
CA LEU A 475 -13.49 -3.27 53.04
C LEU A 475 -12.13 -2.85 53.66
N ASP A 476 -11.00 -3.17 53.06
CA ASP A 476 -9.67 -2.76 53.53
C ASP A 476 -9.28 -1.33 53.15
N SER A 477 -10.05 -0.66 52.25
CA SER A 477 -9.80 0.73 51.83
C SER A 477 -10.62 1.77 52.60
N ILE A 478 -11.40 1.31 53.61
CA ILE A 478 -12.17 2.20 54.50
C ILE A 478 -11.61 2.05 55.94
N GLY A 479 -10.35 2.43 56.10
CA GLY A 479 -9.67 2.49 57.38
C GLY A 479 -9.13 3.91 57.64
#